data_70b3fd1787a62152167cdb6b8746db62
#
_entry.id   70b3fd1787a62152167cdb6b8746db62
#
_cell.length_a   1.000
_cell.length_b   1.000
_cell.length_c   1.000
_cell.angle_alpha   90.00
_cell.angle_beta   90.00
_cell.angle_gamma   90.00
#
_symmetry.space_group_name_H-M   'P 1'
#
loop_
_entity.id
_entity.type
_entity.pdbx_description
1 polymer ?
#
loop_
_entity_poly.entity_id
_entity_poly.type
_entity_poly.pdbx_seq_one_letter_code
_entity_poly.pdbx_strand_id
1 'polypeptide(L)'
;YVTRIQKERFPDEMEYEKVKESYTVDENLVNQMKKDSIILHPLPRVNEIDRRIDSKPQAKYFYQASLGVPIRMSLLYKILSGEW
;
A
#
# COMPACT_ATOMS: atom_id res chain seq x y z
N TYR A 1 5.90 0.97 -3.46
CA TYR A 1 5.14 0.24 -2.44
C TYR A 1 5.03 1.09 -1.18
N VAL A 2 3.81 1.43 -0.77
CA VAL A 2 3.55 2.30 0.37
C VAL A 2 3.07 1.46 1.55
N THR A 3 3.58 1.75 2.74
CA THR A 3 3.14 1.09 3.96
C THR A 3 2.70 2.14 4.97
N ARG A 4 1.87 1.74 5.92
CA ARG A 4 1.41 2.66 6.95
C ARG A 4 2.54 2.97 7.94
N ILE A 5 2.48 4.16 8.53
CA ILE A 5 3.37 4.53 9.63
C ILE A 5 2.77 3.94 10.91
N GLN A 6 3.55 3.12 11.61
CA GLN A 6 3.08 2.45 12.82
C GLN A 6 3.22 3.37 14.02
N LYS A 7 2.08 3.88 14.49
CA LYS A 7 2.01 4.79 15.65
C LYS A 7 2.66 4.17 16.88
N GLU A 8 2.48 2.89 17.08
CA GLU A 8 3.00 2.14 18.24
C GLU A 8 4.52 2.11 18.33
N ARG A 9 5.21 2.44 17.23
CA ARG A 9 6.68 2.50 17.20
C ARG A 9 7.24 3.85 17.61
N PHE A 10 6.39 4.86 17.80
CA PHE A 10 6.81 6.20 18.18
C PHE A 10 6.62 6.39 19.68
N PRO A 11 7.67 6.83 20.39
CA PRO A 11 7.56 7.06 21.83
C PRO A 11 6.73 8.28 22.19
N ASP A 12 6.50 9.18 21.23
CA ASP A 12 5.81 10.46 21.43
C ASP A 12 4.79 10.66 20.30
N GLU A 13 3.55 10.97 20.68
CA GLU A 13 2.49 11.27 19.71
C GLU A 13 2.83 12.46 18.81
N MET A 14 3.57 13.44 19.33
CA MET A 14 3.96 14.61 18.54
C MET A 14 4.93 14.23 17.42
N GLU A 15 5.84 13.31 17.68
CA GLU A 15 6.75 12.82 16.65
C GLU A 15 5.99 12.05 15.56
N TYR A 16 5.03 11.23 15.95
CA TYR A 16 4.18 10.50 15.03
C TYR A 16 3.40 11.47 14.12
N GLU A 17 2.79 12.50 14.71
CA GLU A 17 2.01 13.48 13.95
C GLU A 17 2.87 14.22 12.91
N LYS A 18 4.12 14.54 13.26
CA LYS A 18 5.06 15.19 12.34
C LYS A 18 5.41 14.28 11.15
N VAL A 19 5.69 13.02 11.43
CA VAL A 19 6.11 12.06 10.40
C VAL A 19 4.93 11.65 9.52
N LYS A 20 3.77 11.49 10.12
CA LYS A 20 2.54 11.07 9.44
C LYS A 20 2.21 11.93 8.21
N GLU A 21 2.32 13.25 8.33
CA GLU A 21 2.03 14.16 7.24
C GLU A 21 3.14 14.19 6.18
N SER A 22 4.38 13.91 6.60
CA SER A 22 5.55 13.98 5.72
C SER A 22 5.57 12.88 4.66
N TYR A 23 4.89 11.77 4.90
CA TYR A 23 4.95 10.58 4.03
C TYR A 23 3.63 10.28 3.34
N THR A 24 2.77 11.27 3.21
CA THR A 24 1.49 11.10 2.51
C THR A 24 1.71 11.16 1.00
N VAL A 25 1.19 10.16 0.29
CA VAL A 25 1.15 10.15 -1.17
C VAL A 25 -0.09 10.91 -1.60
N ASP A 26 0.09 12.08 -2.20
CA ASP A 26 -0.99 12.97 -2.64
C ASP A 26 -1.02 13.09 -4.16
N GLU A 27 -1.99 13.86 -4.67
CA GLU A 27 -2.12 14.07 -6.11
C GLU A 27 -0.89 14.73 -6.73
N ASN A 28 -0.24 15.66 -6.02
CA ASN A 28 0.95 16.32 -6.53
C ASN A 28 2.08 15.31 -6.77
N LEU A 29 2.28 14.40 -5.84
CA LEU A 29 3.30 13.36 -5.98
C LEU A 29 2.98 12.44 -7.16
N VAL A 30 1.73 12.01 -7.28
CA VAL A 30 1.30 11.12 -8.36
C VAL A 30 1.45 11.78 -9.72
N ASN A 31 1.16 13.07 -9.80
CA ASN A 31 1.30 13.83 -11.06
C ASN A 31 2.77 13.96 -11.50
N GLN A 32 3.72 13.83 -10.58
CA GLN A 32 5.16 13.86 -10.87
C GLN A 32 5.72 12.48 -11.20
N MET A 33 4.98 11.42 -10.97
CA MET A 33 5.42 10.06 -11.27
C MET A 33 5.35 9.78 -12.76
N LYS A 34 6.12 8.80 -13.20
CA LYS A 34 6.01 8.31 -14.58
C LYS A 34 4.59 7.80 -14.82
N LYS A 35 4.09 7.99 -16.03
CA LYS A 35 2.72 7.69 -16.38
C LYS A 35 2.32 6.23 -16.16
N ASP A 36 3.23 5.31 -16.40
CA ASP A 36 3.01 3.87 -16.25
C ASP A 36 3.48 3.32 -14.90
N SER A 37 3.85 4.18 -13.96
CA SER A 37 4.14 3.75 -12.60
C SER A 37 2.88 3.25 -11.91
N ILE A 38 3.06 2.38 -10.94
CA ILE A 38 1.95 1.86 -10.15
C ILE A 38 2.21 2.12 -8.67
N ILE A 39 1.13 2.22 -7.92
CA ILE A 39 1.18 2.41 -6.46
C ILE A 39 0.54 1.17 -5.83
N LEU A 40 1.27 0.54 -4.91
CA LEU A 40 0.82 -0.64 -4.19
C LEU A 40 0.77 -0.32 -2.69
N HIS A 41 -0.08 -1.04 -1.96
CA HIS A 41 -0.23 -0.88 -0.52
C HIS A 41 -0.82 -2.17 0.06
N PRO A 42 -0.33 -2.66 1.21
CA PRO A 42 -0.87 -3.89 1.80
C PRO A 42 -2.29 -3.75 2.35
N LEU A 43 -2.77 -2.53 2.56
CA LEU A 43 -4.07 -2.21 3.16
C LEU A 43 -4.26 -2.91 4.53
N PRO A 44 -5.06 -2.35 5.44
CA PRO A 44 -5.77 -1.07 5.27
C PRO A 44 -4.84 0.13 5.37
N ARG A 45 -5.21 1.21 4.72
CA ARG A 45 -4.50 2.49 4.84
C ARG A 45 -5.19 3.40 5.83
N VAL A 46 -4.44 4.37 6.36
CA VAL A 46 -4.99 5.46 7.18
C VAL A 46 -4.87 6.78 6.41
N ASN A 47 -3.71 7.43 6.45
CA ASN A 47 -3.51 8.73 5.78
C ASN A 47 -2.34 8.71 4.80
N GLU A 48 -1.66 7.59 4.65
CA GLU A 48 -0.45 7.50 3.84
C GLU A 48 -0.72 7.62 2.35
N ILE A 49 -1.95 7.36 1.91
CA ILE A 49 -2.38 7.57 0.53
C ILE A 49 -3.69 8.38 0.56
N ASP A 50 -3.70 9.51 -0.13
CA ASP A 50 -4.89 10.36 -0.27
C ASP A 50 -5.98 9.59 -1.03
N ARG A 51 -7.21 9.65 -0.55
CA ARG A 51 -8.34 8.93 -1.15
C ARG A 51 -8.65 9.41 -2.57
N ARG A 52 -8.26 10.62 -2.92
CA ARG A 52 -8.45 11.17 -4.28
C ARG A 52 -7.64 10.41 -5.32
N ILE A 53 -6.59 9.68 -4.90
CA ILE A 53 -5.75 8.89 -5.78
C ILE A 53 -6.47 7.61 -6.25
N ASP A 54 -7.48 7.16 -5.53
CA ASP A 54 -8.16 5.89 -5.80
C ASP A 54 -8.69 5.76 -7.23
N SER A 55 -9.07 6.87 -7.84
CA SER A 55 -9.59 6.90 -9.21
C SER A 55 -8.50 7.05 -10.28
N LYS A 56 -7.25 7.20 -9.89
CA LYS A 56 -6.15 7.39 -10.84
C LYS A 56 -5.67 6.04 -11.38
N PRO A 57 -5.18 6.00 -12.64
CA PRO A 57 -4.72 4.75 -13.24
C PRO A 57 -3.51 4.12 -12.52
N GLN A 58 -2.72 4.91 -11.81
CA GLN A 58 -1.59 4.41 -11.04
C GLN A 58 -2.00 3.66 -9.78
N ALA A 59 -3.23 3.86 -9.29
CA ALA A 59 -3.70 3.23 -8.05
C ALA A 59 -4.06 1.76 -8.28
N LYS A 60 -3.13 0.86 -7.98
CA LYS A 60 -3.26 -0.57 -8.17
C LYS A 60 -3.39 -1.36 -6.87
N TYR A 61 -3.46 -0.68 -5.74
CA TYR A 61 -3.48 -1.33 -4.43
C TYR A 61 -4.74 -2.15 -4.18
N PHE A 62 -5.91 -1.72 -4.64
CA PHE A 62 -7.13 -2.54 -4.52
C PHE A 62 -7.07 -3.79 -5.39
N TYR A 63 -6.58 -3.65 -6.61
CA TYR A 63 -6.37 -4.79 -7.49
C TYR A 63 -5.36 -5.76 -6.89
N GLN A 64 -4.24 -5.24 -6.40
CA GLN A 64 -3.23 -6.04 -5.72
C GLN A 64 -3.81 -6.83 -4.55
N ALA A 65 -4.62 -6.19 -3.71
CA ALA A 65 -5.23 -6.84 -2.56
C ALA A 65 -6.14 -8.00 -3.00
N SER A 66 -6.85 -7.83 -4.12
CA SER A 66 -7.74 -8.88 -4.64
C SER A 66 -6.98 -10.12 -5.10
N LEU A 67 -5.70 -9.99 -5.44
CA LEU A 67 -4.88 -11.12 -5.86
C LEU A 67 -4.37 -11.96 -4.69
N GLY A 68 -4.54 -11.49 -3.47
CA GLY A 68 -4.07 -12.20 -2.28
C GLY A 68 -4.68 -13.59 -2.13
N VAL A 69 -5.97 -13.72 -2.40
CA VAL A 69 -6.67 -15.00 -2.28
C VAL A 69 -6.14 -16.04 -3.27
N PRO A 70 -6.13 -15.79 -4.60
CA PRO A 70 -5.62 -16.80 -5.55
C PRO A 70 -4.13 -17.10 -5.36
N ILE A 71 -3.33 -16.12 -4.92
CA ILE A 71 -1.91 -16.36 -4.65
C ILE A 71 -1.74 -17.31 -3.46
N ARG A 72 -2.47 -17.08 -2.38
CA ARG A 72 -2.42 -17.96 -1.21
C ARG A 72 -2.92 -19.36 -1.55
N MET A 73 -3.97 -19.48 -2.34
CA MET A 73 -4.47 -20.77 -2.81
C MET A 73 -3.41 -21.52 -3.59
N SER A 74 -2.71 -20.84 -4.51
CA SER A 74 -1.64 -21.44 -5.30
C SER A 74 -0.48 -21.91 -4.42
N LEU A 75 -0.09 -21.12 -3.45
CA LEU A 75 0.99 -21.48 -2.53
C LEU A 75 0.62 -22.71 -1.69
N LEU A 76 -0.58 -22.74 -1.15
CA LEU A 76 -1.06 -23.88 -0.38
C LEU A 76 -1.10 -25.15 -1.23
N TYR A 77 -1.61 -25.04 -2.43
CA TYR A 77 -1.66 -26.15 -3.37
C TYR A 77 -0.26 -26.71 -3.64
N LYS A 78 0.69 -25.85 -3.96
CA LYS A 78 2.06 -26.26 -4.28
C LYS A 78 2.75 -26.94 -3.10
N ILE A 79 2.59 -26.37 -1.92
CA ILE A 79 3.22 -26.92 -0.71
C ILE A 79 2.63 -28.25 -0.35
N LEU A 80 1.30 -28.38 -0.37
CA LEU A 80 0.61 -29.61 0.02
C LEU A 80 0.75 -30.73 -1.01
N SER A 81 0.86 -30.38 -2.28
CA SER A 81 1.01 -31.36 -3.35
C SER A 81 2.46 -31.77 -3.62
N GLY A 82 3.43 -31.08 -3.01
CA GLY A 82 4.85 -31.33 -3.24
C GLY A 82 5.36 -30.85 -4.59
N GLU A 83 4.62 -30.00 -5.29
CA GLU A 83 5.02 -29.44 -6.60
C GLU A 83 5.87 -28.19 -6.50
N TRP A 84 6.41 -27.96 -5.37
CA TRP A 84 7.22 -26.76 -5.08
C TRP A 84 8.53 -26.68 -5.88
#